data_b2d29e0f6f0b4d8c35fa81a7524bae0a
#
_entry.id   b2d29e0f6f0b4d8c35fa81a7524bae0a
#
_cell.length_a   1.000
_cell.length_b   1.000
_cell.length_c   1.000
_cell.angle_alpha   90.00
_cell.angle_beta   90.00
_cell.angle_gamma   90.00
#
_symmetry.space_group_name_H-M   'P 1'
#
loop_
_entity.id
_entity.type
_entity.pdbx_description
1 polymer ?
#
loop_
_entity_poly.entity_id
_entity_poly.type
_entity_poly.pdbx_seq_one_letter_code
_entity_poly.pdbx_strand_id
1 'polypeptide(L)'
;MIPTSRFYIVTLVTHDQSFSIAELAKRLDRELDSVGIANLYFHAGPIIHAHDQFMFMNWDLRRKIFYRMLAFANHVPFQYACLVVDKKFADDTDAIVRSLERQLAELVDGHRLDFTGFETIKVYYDCGQKPVTNLLHRFFEQRKHIPVVFAQAVEVSRYKMIQVADLVCTLRLISLRMDCGLSLSKSEEKFFGGVRAFKHNVLRIIRRKAIL
;
A
#
# COMPACT_ATOMS: atom_id res chain seq x y z
N MET A 1 18.40 -17.43 0.06
CA MET A 1 18.22 -16.33 -0.92
C MET A 1 16.73 -16.10 -1.07
N ILE A 2 16.21 -14.97 -0.56
CA ILE A 2 14.78 -14.60 -0.75
C ILE A 2 14.61 -14.32 -2.24
N PRO A 3 13.69 -15.00 -2.94
CA PRO A 3 13.50 -14.76 -4.37
C PRO A 3 13.12 -13.28 -4.54
N THR A 4 13.94 -12.53 -5.25
CA THR A 4 13.60 -11.15 -5.61
C THR A 4 12.26 -11.17 -6.35
N SER A 5 11.25 -10.49 -5.80
CA SER A 5 9.93 -10.41 -6.45
C SER A 5 10.09 -10.00 -7.92
N ARG A 6 9.39 -10.68 -8.84
CA ARG A 6 9.34 -10.32 -10.26
C ARG A 6 8.88 -8.88 -10.48
N PHE A 7 7.98 -8.40 -9.63
CA PHE A 7 7.40 -7.08 -9.76
C PHE A 7 8.03 -6.12 -8.75
N TYR A 8 8.25 -4.89 -9.23
CA TYR A 8 8.52 -3.72 -8.39
C TYR A 8 7.26 -2.89 -8.34
N ILE A 9 6.76 -2.59 -7.14
CA ILE A 9 5.47 -1.92 -6.97
C ILE A 9 5.65 -0.74 -6.04
N VAL A 10 5.19 0.43 -6.48
CA VAL A 10 5.02 1.62 -5.64
C VAL A 10 3.52 1.90 -5.56
N THR A 11 2.99 1.94 -4.35
CA THR A 11 1.58 2.21 -4.12
C THR A 11 1.40 3.64 -3.64
N LEU A 12 0.62 4.40 -4.37
CA LEU A 12 0.18 5.75 -4.02
C LEU A 12 -1.21 5.64 -3.41
N VAL A 13 -1.37 6.17 -2.20
CA VAL A 13 -2.69 6.27 -1.53
C VAL A 13 -2.95 7.75 -1.29
N THR A 14 -4.08 8.24 -1.78
CA THR A 14 -4.51 9.62 -1.60
C THR A 14 -5.72 9.69 -0.70
N HIS A 15 -5.72 10.65 0.21
CA HIS A 15 -6.81 10.90 1.13
C HIS A 15 -6.97 12.41 1.32
N ASP A 16 -8.18 12.90 1.10
CA ASP A 16 -8.54 14.28 1.38
C ASP A 16 -8.72 14.48 2.89
N GLN A 17 -7.86 15.31 3.50
CA GLN A 17 -7.86 15.55 4.95
C GLN A 17 -9.07 16.36 5.44
N SER A 18 -9.91 16.91 4.56
CA SER A 18 -11.21 17.48 4.95
C SER A 18 -12.13 16.40 5.54
N PHE A 19 -11.93 15.14 5.17
CA PHE A 19 -12.60 13.98 5.74
C PHE A 19 -11.75 13.36 6.86
N SER A 20 -12.01 13.74 8.11
CA SER A 20 -11.26 13.20 9.24
C SER A 20 -11.43 11.70 9.40
N ILE A 21 -10.30 10.98 9.49
CA ILE A 21 -10.25 9.55 9.79
C ILE A 21 -9.91 9.24 11.25
N ALA A 22 -9.83 10.27 12.11
CA ALA A 22 -9.34 10.14 13.47
C ALA A 22 -10.15 9.12 14.30
N GLU A 23 -11.46 9.15 14.21
CA GLU A 23 -12.31 8.20 14.96
C GLU A 23 -12.19 6.77 14.43
N LEU A 24 -12.06 6.59 13.11
CA LEU A 24 -11.82 5.28 12.53
C LEU A 24 -10.45 4.71 12.96
N ALA A 25 -9.42 5.56 13.01
CA ALA A 25 -8.09 5.18 13.48
C ALA A 25 -8.12 4.80 14.96
N LYS A 26 -8.74 5.61 15.84
CA LYS A 26 -8.91 5.29 17.25
C LYS A 26 -9.71 4.00 17.47
N ARG A 27 -10.73 3.75 16.64
CA ARG A 27 -11.48 2.49 16.68
C ARG A 27 -10.58 1.30 16.35
N LEU A 28 -9.80 1.40 15.27
CA LEU A 28 -8.84 0.35 14.90
C LEU A 28 -7.85 0.08 16.05
N ASP A 29 -7.28 1.14 16.66
CA ASP A 29 -6.35 0.99 17.77
C ASP A 29 -7.02 0.27 18.94
N ARG A 30 -8.22 0.67 19.38
CA ARG A 30 -8.97 -0.02 20.43
C ARG A 30 -9.26 -1.49 20.11
N GLU A 31 -9.59 -1.78 18.83
CA GLU A 31 -9.83 -3.15 18.39
C GLU A 31 -8.55 -4.01 18.39
N LEU A 32 -7.39 -3.43 18.09
CA LEU A 32 -6.10 -4.09 18.20
C LEU A 32 -5.69 -4.29 19.68
N ASP A 33 -5.87 -3.27 20.50
CA ASP A 33 -5.59 -3.34 21.95
C ASP A 33 -6.42 -4.43 22.62
N SER A 34 -7.69 -4.59 22.23
CA SER A 34 -8.60 -5.62 22.76
C SER A 34 -8.13 -7.05 22.53
N VAL A 35 -7.18 -7.26 21.64
CA VAL A 35 -6.54 -8.56 21.35
C VAL A 35 -5.09 -8.62 21.82
N GLY A 36 -4.68 -7.65 22.66
CA GLY A 36 -3.34 -7.63 23.27
C GLY A 36 -2.24 -7.08 22.35
N ILE A 37 -2.62 -6.30 21.32
CA ILE A 37 -1.68 -5.78 20.34
C ILE A 37 -1.78 -4.26 20.28
N ALA A 38 -1.17 -3.61 21.27
CA ALA A 38 -0.98 -2.17 21.29
C ALA A 38 0.16 -1.76 20.34
N ASN A 39 0.02 -0.61 19.68
CA ASN A 39 1.07 0.03 18.88
C ASN A 39 1.68 -0.85 17.77
N LEU A 40 0.91 -1.80 17.25
CA LEU A 40 1.39 -2.66 16.19
C LEU A 40 1.65 -1.85 14.90
N TYR A 41 2.86 -1.99 14.38
CA TYR A 41 3.12 -1.64 12.99
C TYR A 41 2.56 -2.76 12.08
N PHE A 42 1.45 -2.45 11.41
CA PHE A 42 0.84 -3.38 10.46
C PHE A 42 1.72 -3.52 9.21
N HIS A 43 2.04 -4.76 8.87
CA HIS A 43 2.76 -5.11 7.65
C HIS A 43 2.11 -6.35 7.02
N ALA A 44 1.41 -6.16 5.89
CA ALA A 44 0.53 -7.18 5.32
C ALA A 44 1.25 -8.46 4.90
N GLY A 45 2.40 -8.34 4.25
CA GLY A 45 3.20 -9.49 3.83
C GLY A 45 3.64 -10.37 5.00
N PRO A 46 4.36 -9.84 5.99
CA PRO A 46 4.71 -10.55 7.21
C PRO A 46 3.53 -11.17 7.97
N ILE A 47 2.39 -10.48 8.05
CA ILE A 47 1.17 -11.02 8.67
C ILE A 47 0.67 -12.26 7.93
N ILE A 48 0.60 -12.22 6.61
CA ILE A 48 0.11 -13.33 5.78
C ILE A 48 1.07 -14.53 5.87
N HIS A 49 2.36 -14.28 5.79
CA HIS A 49 3.39 -15.32 5.66
C HIS A 49 4.05 -15.73 6.99
N ALA A 50 3.65 -15.15 8.11
CA ALA A 50 4.24 -15.38 9.44
C ALA A 50 5.75 -15.09 9.48
N HIS A 51 6.14 -13.88 9.07
CA HIS A 51 7.53 -13.44 9.12
C HIS A 51 7.70 -12.33 10.17
N ASP A 52 8.96 -12.00 10.47
CA ASP A 52 9.36 -10.93 11.37
C ASP A 52 8.65 -11.01 12.72
N GLN A 53 8.15 -9.93 13.24
CA GLN A 53 7.44 -9.87 14.53
C GLN A 53 6.16 -10.73 14.59
N PHE A 54 5.65 -11.21 13.45
CA PHE A 54 4.45 -12.05 13.36
C PHE A 54 4.75 -13.55 13.34
N MET A 55 6.02 -13.95 13.34
CA MET A 55 6.44 -15.35 13.22
C MET A 55 5.89 -16.23 14.33
N PHE A 56 5.83 -15.71 15.56
CA PHE A 56 5.34 -16.45 16.73
C PHE A 56 3.85 -16.21 17.03
N MET A 57 3.18 -15.37 16.25
CA MET A 57 1.75 -15.14 16.41
C MET A 57 0.95 -16.31 15.83
N ASN A 58 -0.05 -16.76 16.58
CA ASN A 58 -0.94 -17.78 16.06
C ASN A 58 -1.71 -17.28 14.83
N TRP A 59 -2.16 -18.22 14.03
CA TRP A 59 -2.80 -17.94 12.76
C TRP A 59 -4.10 -17.14 12.90
N ASP A 60 -4.93 -17.42 13.90
CA ASP A 60 -6.19 -16.70 14.14
C ASP A 60 -5.96 -15.24 14.48
N LEU A 61 -4.96 -14.98 15.32
CA LEU A 61 -4.61 -13.60 15.70
C LEU A 61 -4.13 -12.79 14.50
N ARG A 62 -3.24 -13.37 13.66
CA ARG A 62 -2.78 -12.71 12.44
C ARG A 62 -3.93 -12.39 11.49
N ARG A 63 -4.88 -13.31 11.32
CA ARG A 63 -6.10 -13.07 10.53
C ARG A 63 -6.97 -11.97 11.15
N LYS A 64 -7.19 -11.96 12.44
CA LYS A 64 -7.94 -10.89 13.13
C LYS A 64 -7.32 -9.53 12.85
N ILE A 65 -6.00 -9.39 12.99
CA ILE A 65 -5.28 -8.15 12.70
C ILE A 65 -5.49 -7.72 11.25
N PHE A 66 -5.27 -8.63 10.31
CA PHE A 66 -5.42 -8.37 8.88
C PHE A 66 -6.83 -7.88 8.53
N TYR A 67 -7.86 -8.60 8.98
CA TYR A 67 -9.24 -8.24 8.64
C TYR A 67 -9.73 -6.97 9.35
N ARG A 68 -9.18 -6.60 10.50
CA ARG A 68 -9.43 -5.28 11.12
C ARG A 68 -8.83 -4.15 10.30
N MET A 69 -7.60 -4.31 9.83
CA MET A 69 -7.01 -3.32 8.92
C MET A 69 -7.77 -3.25 7.59
N LEU A 70 -8.20 -4.37 7.03
CA LEU A 70 -9.03 -4.40 5.82
C LEU A 70 -10.38 -3.70 6.04
N ALA A 71 -11.00 -3.90 7.19
CA ALA A 71 -12.24 -3.21 7.56
C ALA A 71 -12.02 -1.70 7.72
N PHE A 72 -10.92 -1.29 8.36
CA PHE A 72 -10.51 0.12 8.41
C PHE A 72 -10.35 0.69 7.00
N ALA A 73 -9.57 0.04 6.14
CA ALA A 73 -9.38 0.46 4.75
C ALA A 73 -10.68 0.52 3.95
N ASN A 74 -11.65 -0.36 4.24
CA ASN A 74 -12.97 -0.30 3.59
C ASN A 74 -13.75 0.97 3.94
N HIS A 75 -13.68 1.45 5.19
CA HIS A 75 -14.45 2.59 5.68
C HIS A 75 -13.78 3.94 5.41
N VAL A 76 -12.45 3.98 5.33
CA VAL A 76 -11.72 5.23 5.07
C VAL A 76 -11.96 5.70 3.64
N PRO A 77 -12.31 6.98 3.42
CA PRO A 77 -12.37 7.57 2.07
C PRO A 77 -10.96 7.80 1.55
N PHE A 78 -10.51 6.95 0.63
CA PHE A 78 -9.24 7.11 -0.08
C PHE A 78 -9.34 6.57 -1.49
N GLN A 79 -8.42 6.98 -2.34
CA GLN A 79 -8.15 6.39 -3.64
C GLN A 79 -6.71 5.90 -3.69
N TYR A 80 -6.41 4.99 -4.60
CA TYR A 80 -5.04 4.52 -4.78
C TYR A 80 -4.72 4.21 -6.23
N ALA A 81 -3.43 4.33 -6.56
CA ALA A 81 -2.82 3.83 -7.77
C ALA A 81 -1.60 2.97 -7.42
N CYS A 82 -1.35 1.94 -8.21
CA CYS A 82 -0.13 1.15 -8.12
C CYS A 82 0.70 1.34 -9.39
N LEU A 83 1.90 1.90 -9.24
CA LEU A 83 2.92 1.91 -10.27
C LEU A 83 3.60 0.55 -10.25
N VAL A 84 3.58 -0.17 -11.37
CA VAL A 84 4.06 -1.55 -11.44
C VAL A 84 5.11 -1.67 -12.53
N VAL A 85 6.27 -2.23 -12.18
CA VAL A 85 7.31 -2.58 -13.14
C VAL A 85 7.57 -4.09 -13.07
N ASP A 86 7.42 -4.78 -14.20
CA ASP A 86 7.86 -6.16 -14.34
C ASP A 86 9.37 -6.15 -14.62
N LYS A 87 10.15 -6.63 -13.66
CA LYS A 87 11.61 -6.67 -13.73
C LYS A 87 12.17 -7.54 -14.86
N LYS A 88 11.32 -8.30 -15.55
CA LYS A 88 11.70 -8.97 -16.79
C LYS A 88 12.01 -8.00 -17.94
N PHE A 89 11.46 -6.78 -17.86
CA PHE A 89 11.60 -5.74 -18.89
C PHE A 89 12.36 -4.52 -18.39
N ALA A 90 13.01 -4.62 -17.23
CA ALA A 90 13.79 -3.55 -16.61
C ALA A 90 15.06 -4.15 -16.01
N ASP A 91 16.15 -4.01 -16.74
CA ASP A 91 17.42 -4.71 -16.44
C ASP A 91 18.19 -4.06 -15.28
N ASP A 92 17.90 -2.80 -14.96
CA ASP A 92 18.58 -2.07 -13.91
C ASP A 92 17.63 -1.15 -13.12
N THR A 93 18.16 -0.53 -12.06
CA THR A 93 17.43 0.40 -11.20
C THR A 93 16.95 1.63 -11.98
N ASP A 94 17.73 2.13 -12.93
CA ASP A 94 17.38 3.33 -13.70
C ASP A 94 16.22 3.05 -14.66
N ALA A 95 16.17 1.87 -15.27
CA ALA A 95 15.04 1.43 -16.09
C ALA A 95 13.75 1.33 -15.24
N ILE A 96 13.86 0.80 -14.01
CA ILE A 96 12.74 0.77 -13.06
C ILE A 96 12.28 2.19 -12.76
N VAL A 97 13.19 3.09 -12.40
CA VAL A 97 12.87 4.49 -12.04
C VAL A 97 12.22 5.23 -13.22
N ARG A 98 12.77 5.10 -14.44
CA ARG A 98 12.17 5.71 -15.65
C ARG A 98 10.75 5.19 -15.90
N SER A 99 10.51 3.89 -15.71
CA SER A 99 9.18 3.31 -15.87
C SER A 99 8.19 3.84 -14.83
N LEU A 100 8.61 3.95 -13.57
CA LEU A 100 7.80 4.53 -12.49
C LEU A 100 7.48 6.01 -12.77
N GLU A 101 8.48 6.79 -13.21
CA GLU A 101 8.33 8.21 -13.52
C GLU A 101 7.31 8.43 -14.64
N ARG A 102 7.37 7.64 -15.70
CA ARG A 102 6.39 7.68 -16.79
C ARG A 102 4.97 7.38 -16.29
N GLN A 103 4.80 6.29 -15.53
CA GLN A 103 3.48 5.92 -14.98
C GLN A 103 2.93 7.01 -14.04
N LEU A 104 3.79 7.63 -13.22
CA LEU A 104 3.40 8.72 -12.34
C LEU A 104 2.98 9.97 -13.17
N ALA A 105 3.72 10.28 -14.21
CA ALA A 105 3.36 11.35 -15.13
C ALA A 105 2.02 11.09 -15.82
N GLU A 106 1.78 9.88 -16.32
CA GLU A 106 0.50 9.49 -16.92
C GLU A 106 -0.69 9.65 -15.93
N LEU A 107 -0.48 9.40 -14.64
CA LEU A 107 -1.51 9.59 -13.62
C LEU A 107 -1.79 11.06 -13.32
N VAL A 108 -0.74 11.87 -13.18
CA VAL A 108 -0.84 13.27 -12.75
C VAL A 108 -1.21 14.16 -13.96
N ASP A 109 -0.45 14.07 -15.04
CA ASP A 109 -0.65 14.91 -16.23
C ASP A 109 -1.92 14.49 -17.01
N GLY A 110 -2.33 13.22 -16.90
CA GLY A 110 -3.60 12.69 -17.41
C GLY A 110 -4.82 12.97 -16.51
N HIS A 111 -4.68 13.79 -15.46
CA HIS A 111 -5.75 14.16 -14.52
C HIS A 111 -6.46 12.99 -13.82
N ARG A 112 -5.88 11.80 -13.82
CA ARG A 112 -6.41 10.67 -13.03
C ARG A 112 -6.12 10.83 -11.54
N LEU A 113 -4.99 11.45 -11.21
CA LEU A 113 -4.63 11.90 -9.89
C LEU A 113 -4.64 13.43 -9.94
N ASP A 114 -5.80 14.01 -9.62
CA ASP A 114 -6.00 15.45 -9.69
C ASP A 114 -5.62 16.10 -8.37
N PHE A 115 -4.72 17.07 -8.44
CA PHE A 115 -4.25 17.88 -7.33
C PHE A 115 -4.78 19.33 -7.40
N THR A 116 -5.61 19.64 -8.40
CA THR A 116 -6.22 20.97 -8.53
C THR A 116 -7.19 21.22 -7.38
N GLY A 117 -7.22 22.43 -6.88
CA GLY A 117 -8.12 22.81 -5.77
C GLY A 117 -7.62 22.48 -4.37
N PHE A 118 -6.45 21.84 -4.23
CA PHE A 118 -5.81 21.65 -2.93
C PHE A 118 -4.76 22.75 -2.68
N GLU A 119 -4.85 23.38 -1.50
CA GLU A 119 -3.86 24.39 -1.08
C GLU A 119 -2.51 23.76 -0.76
N THR A 120 -2.49 22.53 -0.29
CA THR A 120 -1.26 21.80 0.06
C THR A 120 -1.45 20.30 -0.07
N ILE A 121 -0.47 19.66 -0.69
CA ILE A 121 -0.37 18.20 -0.79
C ILE A 121 0.76 17.74 0.10
N LYS A 122 0.44 16.96 1.13
CA LYS A 122 1.44 16.36 2.01
C LYS A 122 1.77 14.95 1.54
N VAL A 123 3.04 14.74 1.20
CA VAL A 123 3.56 13.42 0.84
C VAL A 123 4.19 12.78 2.06
N TYR A 124 3.66 11.64 2.46
CA TYR A 124 4.20 10.78 3.49
C TYR A 124 4.83 9.57 2.82
N TYR A 125 6.11 9.36 3.02
CA TYR A 125 6.84 8.23 2.47
C TYR A 125 7.73 7.62 3.55
N ASP A 126 7.84 6.30 3.61
CA ASP A 126 8.62 5.58 4.62
C ASP A 126 10.14 5.66 4.40
N CYS A 127 10.57 6.31 3.33
CA CYS A 127 11.98 6.49 2.93
C CYS A 127 12.75 5.16 2.77
N GLY A 128 12.06 4.03 2.64
CA GLY A 128 12.67 2.71 2.56
C GLY A 128 13.53 2.49 1.32
N GLN A 129 13.34 3.30 0.26
CA GLN A 129 14.06 3.13 -1.00
C GLN A 129 14.49 4.47 -1.59
N LYS A 130 15.78 4.79 -1.49
CA LYS A 130 16.38 6.04 -2.02
C LYS A 130 15.97 6.37 -3.47
N PRO A 131 15.97 5.41 -4.44
CA PRO A 131 15.55 5.72 -5.81
C PRO A 131 14.12 6.26 -5.91
N VAL A 132 13.19 5.74 -5.12
CA VAL A 132 11.79 6.22 -5.10
C VAL A 132 11.70 7.59 -4.42
N THR A 133 12.42 7.80 -3.32
CA THR A 133 12.50 9.11 -2.66
C THR A 133 12.98 10.17 -3.66
N ASN A 134 14.10 9.92 -4.34
CA ASN A 134 14.67 10.83 -5.31
C ASN A 134 13.72 11.08 -6.51
N LEU A 135 13.05 10.03 -6.97
CA LEU A 135 12.04 10.14 -8.02
C LEU A 135 10.91 11.09 -7.61
N LEU A 136 10.32 10.89 -6.43
CA LEU A 136 9.21 11.72 -5.96
C LEU A 136 9.62 13.19 -5.82
N HIS A 137 10.77 13.46 -5.20
CA HIS A 137 11.27 14.83 -5.06
C HIS A 137 11.45 15.49 -6.44
N ARG A 138 12.23 14.85 -7.34
CA ARG A 138 12.46 15.38 -8.68
C ARG A 138 11.16 15.58 -9.46
N PHE A 139 10.24 14.65 -9.40
CA PHE A 139 8.96 14.70 -10.10
C PHE A 139 8.14 15.92 -9.71
N PHE A 140 8.01 16.20 -8.40
CA PHE A 140 7.25 17.34 -7.91
C PHE A 140 8.00 18.66 -8.01
N GLU A 141 9.32 18.67 -7.90
CA GLU A 141 10.15 19.87 -8.14
C GLU A 141 9.99 20.42 -9.58
N GLN A 142 9.79 19.54 -10.55
CA GLN A 142 9.52 19.93 -11.95
C GLN A 142 8.09 20.47 -12.14
N ARG A 143 7.18 20.22 -11.22
CA ARG A 143 5.76 20.62 -11.25
C ARG A 143 5.42 21.63 -10.16
N LYS A 144 6.11 22.79 -10.19
CA LYS A 144 6.01 23.85 -9.16
C LYS A 144 4.59 24.39 -8.94
N HIS A 145 3.68 24.16 -9.87
CA HIS A 145 2.26 24.52 -9.73
C HIS A 145 1.51 23.60 -8.77
N ILE A 146 2.08 22.45 -8.39
CA ILE A 146 1.52 21.54 -7.40
C ILE A 146 2.14 21.87 -6.04
N PRO A 147 1.35 22.31 -5.05
CA PRO A 147 1.87 22.75 -3.75
C PRO A 147 2.20 21.54 -2.85
N VAL A 148 3.35 20.91 -3.08
CA VAL A 148 3.75 19.70 -2.38
C VAL A 148 4.70 19.98 -1.22
N VAL A 149 4.43 19.34 -0.09
CA VAL A 149 5.28 19.32 1.10
C VAL A 149 5.58 17.86 1.47
N PHE A 150 6.85 17.52 1.58
CA PHE A 150 7.27 16.21 2.07
C PHE A 150 7.33 16.20 3.60
N ALA A 151 6.65 15.23 4.21
CA ALA A 151 6.71 15.04 5.65
C ALA A 151 8.10 14.53 6.06
N GLN A 152 8.72 15.19 7.02
CA GLN A 152 9.99 14.76 7.59
C GLN A 152 9.76 13.74 8.70
N ALA A 153 10.70 12.79 8.86
CA ALA A 153 10.74 11.81 9.95
C ALA A 153 9.40 11.10 10.22
N VAL A 154 8.85 10.47 9.18
CA VAL A 154 7.57 9.75 9.28
C VAL A 154 7.72 8.51 10.16
N GLU A 155 7.12 8.54 11.35
CA GLU A 155 6.96 7.35 12.18
C GLU A 155 5.79 6.51 11.63
N VAL A 156 6.12 5.50 10.84
CA VAL A 156 5.16 4.71 10.04
C VAL A 156 4.07 4.06 10.90
N SER A 157 4.38 3.71 12.15
CA SER A 157 3.44 3.14 13.12
C SER A 157 2.23 4.06 13.39
N ARG A 158 2.45 5.38 13.35
CA ARG A 158 1.41 6.39 13.61
C ARG A 158 0.54 6.72 12.40
N TYR A 159 1.03 6.44 11.18
CA TYR A 159 0.32 6.83 9.96
C TYR A 159 -0.43 5.63 9.36
N LYS A 160 -1.71 5.48 9.74
CA LYS A 160 -2.54 4.36 9.27
C LYS A 160 -2.65 4.29 7.74
N MET A 161 -2.58 5.42 7.04
CA MET A 161 -2.64 5.43 5.58
C MET A 161 -1.40 4.85 4.90
N ILE A 162 -0.22 4.92 5.53
CA ILE A 162 0.98 4.20 5.05
C ILE A 162 0.78 2.68 5.21
N GLN A 163 0.17 2.27 6.31
CA GLN A 163 -0.15 0.85 6.54
C GLN A 163 -1.23 0.36 5.55
N VAL A 164 -2.17 1.23 5.15
CA VAL A 164 -3.12 0.94 4.06
C VAL A 164 -2.39 0.80 2.71
N ALA A 165 -1.39 1.65 2.44
CA ALA A 165 -0.59 1.54 1.22
C ALA A 165 0.17 0.20 1.16
N ASP A 166 0.73 -0.26 2.28
CA ASP A 166 1.37 -1.59 2.38
C ASP A 166 0.37 -2.73 2.16
N LEU A 167 -0.83 -2.64 2.77
CA LEU A 167 -1.91 -3.60 2.51
C LEU A 167 -2.24 -3.69 1.03
N VAL A 168 -2.48 -2.54 0.38
CA VAL A 168 -2.81 -2.47 -1.06
C VAL A 168 -1.68 -3.02 -1.91
N CYS A 169 -0.42 -2.65 -1.61
CA CYS A 169 0.77 -3.13 -2.32
C CYS A 169 0.86 -4.66 -2.29
N THR A 170 0.71 -5.25 -1.10
CA THR A 170 0.75 -6.71 -0.92
C THR A 170 -0.38 -7.41 -1.67
N LEU A 171 -1.60 -6.90 -1.59
CA LEU A 171 -2.75 -7.46 -2.31
C LEU A 171 -2.58 -7.33 -3.83
N ARG A 172 -2.01 -6.24 -4.31
CA ARG A 172 -1.71 -6.03 -5.73
C ARG A 172 -0.67 -7.02 -6.20
N LEU A 173 0.39 -7.26 -5.43
CA LEU A 173 1.41 -8.26 -5.75
C LEU A 173 0.82 -9.66 -5.90
N ILE A 174 -0.03 -10.08 -4.96
CA ILE A 174 -0.73 -11.37 -5.03
C ILE A 174 -1.61 -11.44 -6.28
N SER A 175 -2.37 -10.38 -6.56
CA SER A 175 -3.22 -10.31 -7.76
C SER A 175 -2.41 -10.40 -9.06
N LEU A 176 -1.30 -9.67 -9.18
CA LEU A 176 -0.41 -9.70 -10.35
C LEU A 176 0.18 -11.10 -10.60
N ARG A 177 0.57 -11.79 -9.53
CA ARG A 177 1.04 -13.18 -9.66
C ARG A 177 -0.06 -14.08 -10.21
N MET A 178 -1.29 -13.92 -9.74
CA MET A 178 -2.45 -14.67 -10.25
C MET A 178 -2.75 -14.31 -11.71
N ASP A 179 -2.66 -13.02 -12.09
CA ASP A 179 -2.85 -12.55 -13.47
C ASP A 179 -1.77 -13.15 -14.41
N CYS A 180 -0.59 -13.51 -13.87
CA CYS A 180 0.46 -14.25 -14.56
C CYS A 180 0.30 -15.78 -14.52
N GLY A 181 -0.85 -16.29 -14.12
CA GLY A 181 -1.14 -17.74 -14.08
C GLY A 181 -0.59 -18.47 -12.85
N LEU A 182 -0.06 -17.77 -11.86
CA LEU A 182 0.38 -18.39 -10.61
C LEU A 182 -0.80 -18.53 -9.63
N SER A 183 -0.85 -19.64 -8.91
CA SER A 183 -1.81 -19.83 -7.82
C SER A 183 -1.40 -19.07 -6.57
N LEU A 184 -2.31 -18.94 -5.60
CA LEU A 184 -1.95 -18.55 -4.24
C LEU A 184 -0.89 -19.51 -3.69
N SER A 185 0.08 -19.00 -2.94
CA SER A 185 0.99 -19.85 -2.19
C SER A 185 0.23 -20.62 -1.09
N LYS A 186 0.81 -21.71 -0.59
CA LYS A 186 0.19 -22.51 0.49
C LYS A 186 -0.19 -21.67 1.71
N SER A 187 0.64 -20.69 2.08
CA SER A 187 0.35 -19.78 3.19
C SER A 187 -0.80 -18.82 2.86
N GLU A 188 -0.82 -18.25 1.66
CA GLU A 188 -1.89 -17.36 1.19
C GLU A 188 -3.22 -18.11 1.07
N GLU A 189 -3.20 -19.33 0.51
CA GLU A 189 -4.40 -20.15 0.37
C GLU A 189 -5.01 -20.48 1.73
N LYS A 190 -4.18 -20.92 2.68
CA LYS A 190 -4.60 -21.15 4.06
C LYS A 190 -5.12 -19.86 4.70
N PHE A 191 -4.42 -18.72 4.49
CA PHE A 191 -4.74 -17.44 5.12
C PHE A 191 -6.09 -16.88 4.66
N PHE A 192 -6.35 -16.92 3.37
CA PHE A 192 -7.57 -16.34 2.76
C PHE A 192 -8.72 -17.34 2.63
N GLY A 193 -8.47 -18.64 2.73
CA GLY A 193 -9.47 -19.69 2.46
C GLY A 193 -9.68 -19.95 0.98
N GLY A 194 -8.64 -19.76 0.16
CA GLY A 194 -8.61 -20.03 -1.26
C GLY A 194 -8.87 -18.82 -2.17
N VAL A 195 -8.70 -19.04 -3.47
CA VAL A 195 -8.76 -18.01 -4.51
C VAL A 195 -10.12 -17.29 -4.55
N ARG A 196 -11.22 -18.02 -4.43
CA ARG A 196 -12.57 -17.43 -4.46
C ARG A 196 -12.78 -16.49 -3.28
N ALA A 197 -12.42 -16.92 -2.07
CA ALA A 197 -12.54 -16.12 -0.87
C ALA A 197 -11.64 -14.86 -0.94
N PHE A 198 -10.39 -15.00 -1.41
CA PHE A 198 -9.49 -13.88 -1.64
C PHE A 198 -10.10 -12.84 -2.60
N LYS A 199 -10.58 -13.27 -3.76
CA LYS A 199 -11.19 -12.36 -4.74
C LYS A 199 -12.44 -11.65 -4.21
N HIS A 200 -13.34 -12.37 -3.55
CA HIS A 200 -14.61 -11.82 -3.09
C HIS A 200 -14.52 -11.01 -1.82
N ASN A 201 -13.79 -11.50 -0.82
CA ASN A 201 -13.79 -10.92 0.52
C ASN A 201 -12.67 -9.90 0.75
N VAL A 202 -11.65 -9.89 -0.12
CA VAL A 202 -10.48 -9.03 0.04
C VAL A 202 -10.29 -8.11 -1.17
N LEU A 203 -9.99 -8.68 -2.34
CA LEU A 203 -9.67 -7.86 -3.52
C LEU A 203 -10.82 -6.96 -3.95
N ARG A 204 -12.07 -7.43 -3.89
CA ARG A 204 -13.24 -6.62 -4.27
C ARG A 204 -13.37 -5.36 -3.42
N ILE A 205 -13.03 -5.43 -2.14
CA ILE A 205 -13.08 -4.28 -1.22
C ILE A 205 -12.09 -3.20 -1.68
N ILE A 206 -10.86 -3.60 -1.93
CA ILE A 206 -9.79 -2.64 -2.30
C ILE A 206 -9.96 -2.14 -3.73
N ARG A 207 -10.30 -2.99 -4.69
CA ARG A 207 -10.47 -2.59 -6.09
C ARG A 207 -11.46 -1.45 -6.33
N ARG A 208 -12.45 -1.29 -5.47
CA ARG A 208 -13.43 -0.17 -5.56
C ARG A 208 -12.80 1.21 -5.34
N LYS A 209 -11.61 1.26 -4.77
CA LYS A 209 -10.89 2.48 -4.43
C LYS A 209 -9.73 2.76 -5.39
N ALA A 210 -9.56 1.92 -6.40
CA ALA A 210 -8.53 2.12 -7.41
C ALA A 210 -8.87 3.32 -8.31
N ILE A 211 -7.87 4.14 -8.58
CA ILE A 211 -7.92 5.15 -9.64
C ILE A 211 -7.88 4.39 -10.97
N LEU A 212 -8.90 4.55 -11.80
CA LEU A 212 -9.05 3.89 -13.10
C LEU A 212 -8.38 4.68 -14.22
#